data_0c2754f7605d7296e195db5f71c357ec
#
_entry.id   0c2754f7605d7296e195db5f71c357ec
#
_cell.length_a   1.000
_cell.length_b   1.000
_cell.length_c   1.000
_cell.angle_alpha   90.00
_cell.angle_beta   90.00
_cell.angle_gamma   90.00
#
_symmetry.space_group_name_H-M   'P 1'
#
loop_
_entity.id
_entity.type
_entity.pdbx_description
1 polymer ?
#
loop_
_entity_poly.entity_id
_entity_poly.type
_entity_poly.pdbx_seq_one_letter_code
_entity_poly.pdbx_strand_id
1 'polypeptide(L)'
;RAFGEASKIKSLKYAVYPQGEQQPLAMFDGKAAETVEMTGLSKNVQLQLASGKKYDVIFWAAADEVDAQSKFNETTQVATLAPTVCSNEADDAFFAKAEIDVNGNLQQTVKLYRPYAQLNIGTDDLAAAAASGYTVTKTQVATQAYSAINLASGSVVGNATDVTFSYADIPDASEAFPAGSAYNYLSMNYVLVPDYKTIADVTLDYTNGTTSMKRTFTSVPLQRNYRTNIYGSLLTNSVDFNVVIEPAFIGTLGIATDEELADAASHHNRHVQLADNVQLAIPENIAEGVVITGGINSVLTTPNGRLFPSQGVTFKDVTIARDDSNGVDDGCYMKITADNVVLDNVKFKVINPDPVFGPNLGGGIFLAAPNLTVTLKNMTIPENDNYGVFSYSDNSTVILDNCEFGPNFYNCINFFDGNNAEMHPGKVIAKNT
;
A
#
# COMPACT_ATOMS: atom_id res chain seq x y z
N ARG A 1 -18.83 2.95 -15.63
CA ARG A 1 -17.50 2.31 -15.71
C ARG A 1 -16.54 3.13 -14.85
N ALA A 2 -15.60 2.52 -14.18
CA ALA A 2 -14.57 3.22 -13.43
C ALA A 2 -13.24 3.24 -14.20
N PHE A 3 -12.46 4.29 -14.08
CA PHE A 3 -11.08 4.32 -14.56
C PHE A 3 -10.21 3.30 -13.80
N GLY A 4 -9.21 2.74 -14.48
CA GLY A 4 -8.26 1.81 -13.89
C GLY A 4 -8.66 0.33 -13.95
N GLU A 5 -9.63 -0.03 -14.80
CA GLU A 5 -10.03 -1.44 -15.04
C GLU A 5 -9.12 -2.19 -16.03
N ALA A 6 -7.98 -1.60 -16.40
CA ALA A 6 -7.04 -2.14 -17.39
C ALA A 6 -7.65 -2.46 -18.77
N SER A 7 -8.80 -1.88 -19.09
CA SER A 7 -9.57 -2.20 -20.32
C SER A 7 -8.84 -1.83 -21.62
N LYS A 8 -7.83 -0.98 -21.52
CA LYS A 8 -7.03 -0.55 -22.68
C LYS A 8 -5.81 -1.42 -22.94
N ILE A 9 -5.43 -2.29 -22.01
CA ILE A 9 -4.23 -3.14 -22.18
C ILE A 9 -4.48 -4.18 -23.25
N LYS A 10 -3.65 -4.17 -24.31
CA LYS A 10 -3.78 -5.04 -25.49
C LYS A 10 -2.47 -5.74 -25.89
N SER A 11 -1.34 -5.37 -25.32
CA SER A 11 -0.04 -5.93 -25.65
C SER A 11 0.78 -6.29 -24.44
N LEU A 12 1.50 -7.41 -24.54
CA LEU A 12 2.47 -7.86 -23.55
C LEU A 12 3.82 -8.06 -24.24
N LYS A 13 4.84 -7.31 -23.79
CA LYS A 13 6.25 -7.52 -24.13
C LYS A 13 6.94 -8.26 -22.99
N TYR A 14 7.79 -9.23 -23.32
CA TYR A 14 8.59 -9.94 -22.32
C TYR A 14 9.97 -10.31 -22.86
N ALA A 15 10.92 -10.37 -21.93
CA ALA A 15 12.32 -10.71 -22.21
C ALA A 15 12.84 -11.66 -21.11
N VAL A 16 13.75 -12.55 -21.48
CA VAL A 16 14.34 -13.58 -20.61
C VAL A 16 15.81 -13.31 -20.43
N TYR A 17 16.27 -13.38 -19.19
CA TYR A 17 17.66 -13.13 -18.78
C TYR A 17 18.20 -14.35 -18.02
N PRO A 18 19.49 -14.69 -18.13
CA PRO A 18 20.12 -15.51 -17.10
C PRO A 18 19.95 -14.81 -15.75
N GLN A 19 19.69 -15.54 -14.69
CA GLN A 19 19.37 -14.94 -13.38
C GLN A 19 20.44 -13.93 -12.94
N GLY A 20 20.01 -12.71 -12.61
CA GLY A 20 20.88 -11.62 -12.18
C GLY A 20 21.65 -10.89 -13.29
N GLU A 21 21.52 -11.33 -14.54
CA GLU A 21 22.18 -10.67 -15.67
C GLU A 21 21.32 -9.52 -16.25
N GLN A 22 21.99 -8.52 -16.81
CA GLN A 22 21.29 -7.40 -17.44
C GLN A 22 21.00 -7.67 -18.93
N GLN A 23 21.81 -8.50 -19.58
CA GLN A 23 21.66 -8.76 -21.02
C GLN A 23 20.62 -9.86 -21.25
N PRO A 24 19.60 -9.61 -22.08
CA PRO A 24 18.59 -10.60 -22.41
C PRO A 24 19.11 -11.69 -23.37
N LEU A 25 18.50 -12.86 -23.32
CA LEU A 25 18.76 -13.92 -24.28
C LEU A 25 18.08 -13.61 -25.62
N ALA A 26 18.80 -13.81 -26.73
CA ALA A 26 18.27 -13.68 -28.08
C ALA A 26 17.53 -14.96 -28.51
N MET A 27 16.47 -15.33 -27.76
CA MET A 27 15.80 -16.62 -27.92
C MET A 27 14.51 -16.58 -28.74
N PHE A 28 14.04 -15.42 -29.14
CA PHE A 28 12.81 -15.23 -29.91
C PHE A 28 13.17 -14.98 -31.38
N ASP A 29 13.49 -16.02 -32.14
CA ASP A 29 13.96 -15.95 -33.53
C ASP A 29 15.13 -14.94 -33.68
N GLY A 30 16.09 -14.99 -32.73
CA GLY A 30 17.24 -14.10 -32.67
C GLY A 30 16.95 -12.72 -32.07
N LYS A 31 15.73 -12.45 -31.63
CA LYS A 31 15.36 -11.22 -30.91
C LYS A 31 15.51 -11.38 -29.39
N ALA A 32 15.78 -10.30 -28.71
CA ALA A 32 15.97 -10.24 -27.26
C ALA A 32 14.65 -10.19 -26.47
N ALA A 33 13.55 -9.83 -27.12
CA ALA A 33 12.23 -9.78 -26.52
C ALA A 33 11.15 -10.18 -27.52
N GLU A 34 10.02 -10.62 -27.02
CA GLU A 34 8.83 -10.90 -27.81
C GLU A 34 7.67 -10.01 -27.35
N THR A 35 6.82 -9.62 -28.30
CA THR A 35 5.59 -8.87 -28.02
C THR A 35 4.40 -9.66 -28.57
N VAL A 36 3.40 -9.85 -27.72
CA VAL A 36 2.20 -10.64 -28.06
C VAL A 36 0.93 -9.85 -27.76
N GLU A 37 -0.11 -10.09 -28.56
CA GLU A 37 -1.41 -9.49 -28.33
C GLU A 37 -2.10 -10.13 -27.12
N MET A 38 -2.79 -9.30 -26.34
CA MET A 38 -3.67 -9.70 -25.24
C MET A 38 -5.13 -9.46 -25.62
N THR A 39 -5.95 -10.48 -25.50
CA THR A 39 -7.41 -10.41 -25.74
C THR A 39 -8.21 -10.22 -24.45
N GLY A 40 -7.55 -10.15 -23.30
CA GLY A 40 -8.10 -9.99 -21.97
C GLY A 40 -7.00 -9.68 -20.95
N LEU A 41 -7.28 -9.84 -19.67
CA LEU A 41 -6.33 -9.54 -18.59
C LEU A 41 -5.38 -10.70 -18.25
N SER A 42 -5.35 -11.74 -19.08
CA SER A 42 -4.42 -12.86 -18.93
C SER A 42 -3.90 -13.32 -20.29
N LYS A 43 -2.68 -13.83 -20.30
CA LYS A 43 -2.05 -14.41 -21.50
C LYS A 43 -1.14 -15.57 -21.09
N ASN A 44 -1.29 -16.71 -21.78
CA ASN A 44 -0.34 -17.80 -21.65
C ASN A 44 0.85 -17.53 -22.57
N VAL A 45 2.05 -17.59 -22.03
CA VAL A 45 3.32 -17.56 -22.77
C VAL A 45 4.05 -18.87 -22.54
N GLN A 46 4.71 -19.39 -23.58
CA GLN A 46 5.52 -20.60 -23.51
C GLN A 46 6.98 -20.26 -23.74
N LEU A 47 7.84 -20.70 -22.84
CA LEU A 47 9.27 -20.48 -22.91
C LEU A 47 9.99 -21.84 -22.97
N GLN A 48 10.94 -21.97 -23.90
CA GLN A 48 11.84 -23.14 -23.97
C GLN A 48 13.17 -22.77 -23.34
N LEU A 49 13.37 -23.19 -22.09
CA LEU A 49 14.54 -22.85 -21.27
C LEU A 49 15.36 -24.10 -20.97
N ALA A 50 16.67 -23.92 -20.83
CA ALA A 50 17.58 -25.03 -20.53
C ALA A 50 17.35 -25.52 -19.07
N SER A 51 17.21 -26.84 -18.91
CA SER A 51 17.06 -27.47 -17.60
C SER A 51 18.32 -27.29 -16.74
N GLY A 52 18.14 -27.19 -15.44
CA GLY A 52 19.21 -26.95 -14.47
C GLY A 52 19.77 -25.54 -14.46
N LYS A 53 19.05 -24.57 -15.04
CA LYS A 53 19.41 -23.14 -15.06
C LYS A 53 18.33 -22.30 -14.42
N LYS A 54 18.74 -21.10 -13.97
CA LYS A 54 17.84 -20.11 -13.39
C LYS A 54 17.78 -18.88 -14.30
N TYR A 55 16.58 -18.32 -14.39
CA TYR A 55 16.30 -17.19 -15.27
C TYR A 55 15.46 -16.13 -14.55
N ASP A 56 15.63 -14.91 -14.97
CA ASP A 56 14.71 -13.80 -14.71
C ASP A 56 13.87 -13.55 -15.97
N VAL A 57 12.58 -13.36 -15.81
CA VAL A 57 11.69 -12.98 -16.92
C VAL A 57 11.02 -11.66 -16.54
N ILE A 58 11.19 -10.64 -17.38
CA ILE A 58 10.57 -9.34 -17.19
C ILE A 58 9.40 -9.22 -18.15
N PHE A 59 8.24 -8.85 -17.61
CA PHE A 59 6.99 -8.63 -18.33
C PHE A 59 6.60 -7.17 -18.30
N TRP A 60 6.14 -6.64 -19.42
CA TRP A 60 5.61 -5.30 -19.57
C TRP A 60 4.35 -5.33 -20.43
N ALA A 61 3.20 -4.95 -19.85
CA ALA A 61 1.93 -4.85 -20.56
C ALA A 61 1.54 -3.39 -20.76
N ALA A 62 1.09 -3.04 -21.96
CA ALA A 62 0.73 -1.69 -22.35
C ALA A 62 -0.52 -1.67 -23.25
N ALA A 63 -1.00 -0.46 -23.59
CA ALA A 63 -2.23 -0.29 -24.35
C ALA A 63 -2.18 -0.90 -25.75
N ASP A 64 -1.03 -0.82 -26.41
CA ASP A 64 -0.84 -1.37 -27.75
C ASP A 64 0.61 -1.86 -27.96
N GLU A 65 0.88 -2.43 -29.13
CA GLU A 65 2.18 -2.97 -29.48
C GLU A 65 3.27 -1.88 -29.58
N VAL A 66 2.92 -0.69 -30.06
CA VAL A 66 3.86 0.41 -30.22
C VAL A 66 4.33 0.86 -28.83
N ASP A 67 3.41 1.04 -27.91
CA ASP A 67 3.71 1.39 -26.52
C ASP A 67 4.50 0.28 -25.81
N ALA A 68 4.13 -0.98 -25.99
CA ALA A 68 4.84 -2.11 -25.41
C ALA A 68 6.30 -2.18 -25.90
N GLN A 69 6.54 -1.95 -27.17
CA GLN A 69 7.87 -2.01 -27.76
C GLN A 69 8.71 -0.76 -27.43
N SER A 70 8.12 0.43 -27.50
CA SER A 70 8.87 1.69 -27.37
C SER A 70 9.16 2.09 -25.93
N LYS A 71 8.27 1.78 -24.99
CA LYS A 71 8.44 2.18 -23.57
C LYS A 71 9.41 1.28 -22.81
N PHE A 72 9.39 -0.04 -23.03
CA PHE A 72 10.31 -0.96 -22.38
C PHE A 72 11.54 -1.28 -23.23
N ASN A 73 12.71 -0.92 -22.72
CA ASN A 73 14.01 -1.29 -23.30
C ASN A 73 14.56 -2.52 -22.55
N GLU A 74 14.58 -3.66 -23.22
CA GLU A 74 15.02 -4.93 -22.64
C GLU A 74 16.51 -4.98 -22.33
N THR A 75 17.35 -4.22 -23.04
CA THR A 75 18.81 -4.21 -22.81
C THR A 75 19.18 -3.44 -21.54
N THR A 76 18.46 -2.37 -21.22
CA THR A 76 18.68 -1.59 -20.00
C THR A 76 17.77 -2.03 -18.86
N GLN A 77 16.76 -2.86 -19.14
CA GLN A 77 15.68 -3.28 -18.23
C GLN A 77 14.84 -2.07 -17.72
N VAL A 78 14.83 -0.97 -18.46
CA VAL A 78 14.16 0.26 -18.05
C VAL A 78 12.94 0.52 -18.93
N ALA A 79 11.83 0.88 -18.29
CA ALA A 79 10.69 1.47 -18.98
C ALA A 79 10.72 2.99 -18.80
N THR A 80 10.61 3.72 -19.92
CA THR A 80 10.51 5.18 -19.95
C THR A 80 9.05 5.59 -20.15
N LEU A 81 8.56 6.44 -19.28
CA LEU A 81 7.16 6.81 -19.18
C LEU A 81 7.08 8.35 -19.14
N ALA A 82 6.27 8.91 -20.02
CA ALA A 82 6.03 10.34 -20.05
C ALA A 82 4.54 10.61 -19.87
N PRO A 83 4.14 11.61 -19.07
CA PRO A 83 2.75 12.02 -18.99
C PRO A 83 2.28 12.57 -20.33
N THR A 84 1.04 12.31 -20.67
CA THR A 84 0.41 12.80 -21.90
C THR A 84 -0.66 13.85 -21.60
N VAL A 85 -1.91 13.51 -21.79
CA VAL A 85 -3.05 14.36 -21.50
C VAL A 85 -3.79 13.86 -20.26
N CYS A 86 -4.53 14.70 -19.60
CA CYS A 86 -5.42 14.30 -18.51
C CYS A 86 -6.41 13.22 -18.97
N SER A 87 -6.80 12.36 -18.06
CA SER A 87 -7.86 11.35 -18.25
C SER A 87 -7.60 10.33 -19.37
N ASN A 88 -6.34 10.09 -19.70
CA ASN A 88 -5.94 9.13 -20.75
C ASN A 88 -5.72 7.73 -20.18
N GLU A 89 -6.68 6.82 -20.33
CA GLU A 89 -6.54 5.43 -19.90
C GLU A 89 -5.51 4.62 -20.72
N ALA A 90 -5.12 5.08 -21.92
CA ALA A 90 -4.09 4.42 -22.70
C ALA A 90 -2.69 4.56 -22.09
N ASP A 91 -2.50 5.44 -21.12
CA ASP A 91 -1.24 5.55 -20.37
C ASP A 91 -1.09 4.44 -19.32
N ASP A 92 -2.13 3.64 -19.05
CA ASP A 92 -2.05 2.52 -18.11
C ASP A 92 -1.04 1.46 -18.57
N ALA A 93 -0.32 0.89 -17.62
CA ALA A 93 0.65 -0.16 -17.88
C ALA A 93 0.85 -1.05 -16.65
N PHE A 94 1.41 -2.25 -16.90
CA PHE A 94 1.68 -3.22 -15.83
C PHE A 94 3.02 -3.89 -16.07
N PHE A 95 3.70 -4.27 -15.00
CA PHE A 95 4.95 -5.01 -15.08
C PHE A 95 5.10 -6.03 -13.95
N ALA A 96 5.95 -7.00 -14.17
CA ALA A 96 6.49 -7.87 -13.14
C ALA A 96 7.84 -8.44 -13.58
N LYS A 97 8.66 -8.83 -12.61
CA LYS A 97 9.80 -9.75 -12.78
C LYS A 97 9.44 -11.09 -12.14
N ALA A 98 9.63 -12.18 -12.84
CA ALA A 98 9.52 -13.51 -12.32
C ALA A 98 10.87 -14.21 -12.32
N GLU A 99 11.20 -14.90 -11.24
CA GLU A 99 12.36 -15.79 -11.15
C GLU A 99 11.92 -17.22 -11.47
N ILE A 100 12.65 -17.89 -12.36
CA ILE A 100 12.32 -19.23 -12.85
C ILE A 100 13.51 -20.17 -12.62
N ASP A 101 13.33 -21.20 -11.82
CA ASP A 101 14.29 -22.30 -11.63
C ASP A 101 13.83 -23.51 -12.42
N VAL A 102 14.54 -23.84 -13.51
CA VAL A 102 14.11 -24.86 -14.48
C VAL A 102 14.61 -26.24 -14.07
N ASN A 103 13.84 -26.94 -13.23
CA ASN A 103 14.12 -28.31 -12.79
C ASN A 103 13.18 -29.35 -13.42
N GLY A 104 12.56 -29.03 -14.55
CA GLY A 104 11.57 -29.82 -15.28
C GLY A 104 10.50 -28.94 -15.93
N ASN A 105 9.38 -29.51 -16.33
CA ASN A 105 8.25 -28.74 -16.83
C ASN A 105 7.63 -27.95 -15.67
N LEU A 106 7.60 -26.64 -15.82
CA LEU A 106 7.06 -25.70 -14.83
C LEU A 106 5.86 -24.95 -15.41
N GLN A 107 4.83 -24.78 -14.60
CA GLN A 107 3.74 -23.86 -14.87
C GLN A 107 3.66 -22.87 -13.71
N GLN A 108 3.80 -21.59 -14.02
CA GLN A 108 3.82 -20.51 -13.00
C GLN A 108 2.88 -19.38 -13.45
N THR A 109 2.06 -18.89 -12.53
CA THR A 109 1.25 -17.67 -12.75
C THR A 109 2.02 -16.46 -12.25
N VAL A 110 2.18 -15.46 -13.11
CA VAL A 110 2.83 -14.19 -12.77
C VAL A 110 1.78 -13.08 -12.78
N LYS A 111 1.61 -12.41 -11.65
CA LYS A 111 0.75 -11.23 -11.54
C LYS A 111 1.58 -9.98 -11.89
N LEU A 112 1.02 -9.11 -12.72
CA LEU A 112 1.61 -7.83 -13.08
C LEU A 112 0.94 -6.70 -12.29
N TYR A 113 1.72 -5.71 -11.89
CA TYR A 113 1.28 -4.57 -11.10
C TYR A 113 1.55 -3.26 -11.83
N ARG A 114 0.77 -2.22 -11.52
CA ARG A 114 0.97 -0.89 -12.10
C ARG A 114 2.24 -0.24 -11.58
N PRO A 115 3.03 0.42 -12.44
CA PRO A 115 4.15 1.27 -12.01
C PRO A 115 3.68 2.61 -11.42
N TYR A 116 2.40 2.95 -11.56
CA TYR A 116 1.82 4.25 -11.26
C TYR A 116 1.04 4.29 -9.95
N ALA A 117 0.94 5.52 -9.37
CA ALA A 117 -0.23 5.94 -8.63
C ALA A 117 -1.30 6.41 -9.62
N GLN A 118 -2.59 6.22 -9.30
CA GLN A 118 -3.68 6.90 -9.99
C GLN A 118 -4.11 8.10 -9.16
N LEU A 119 -3.98 9.29 -9.73
CA LEU A 119 -4.43 10.54 -9.15
C LEU A 119 -5.77 10.94 -9.75
N ASN A 120 -6.81 10.96 -8.94
CA ASN A 120 -8.16 11.33 -9.32
C ASN A 120 -8.53 12.65 -8.65
N ILE A 121 -9.14 13.55 -9.41
CA ILE A 121 -9.70 14.79 -8.90
C ILE A 121 -11.18 14.83 -9.28
N GLY A 122 -12.05 15.00 -8.28
CA GLY A 122 -13.50 14.99 -8.45
C GLY A 122 -14.19 16.13 -7.73
N THR A 123 -15.38 16.50 -8.21
CA THR A 123 -16.16 17.57 -7.60
C THR A 123 -17.64 17.25 -7.57
N ASP A 124 -18.35 17.79 -6.57
CA ASP A 124 -19.79 17.69 -6.42
C ASP A 124 -20.54 18.95 -6.88
N ASP A 125 -19.82 19.98 -7.30
CA ASP A 125 -20.37 21.31 -7.57
C ASP A 125 -20.33 21.76 -9.03
N LEU A 126 -20.20 20.83 -10.00
CA LEU A 126 -20.25 21.15 -11.45
C LEU A 126 -21.53 21.93 -11.84
N ALA A 127 -22.68 21.48 -11.33
CA ALA A 127 -23.97 22.12 -11.63
C ALA A 127 -24.07 23.51 -11.01
N ALA A 128 -23.55 23.67 -9.78
CA ALA A 128 -23.53 24.97 -9.10
C ALA A 128 -22.62 25.98 -9.80
N ALA A 129 -21.44 25.53 -10.25
CA ALA A 129 -20.52 26.33 -11.03
C ALA A 129 -21.15 26.78 -12.36
N ALA A 130 -21.79 25.85 -13.07
CA ALA A 130 -22.50 26.17 -14.33
C ALA A 130 -23.66 27.16 -14.11
N ALA A 131 -24.44 26.99 -13.04
CA ALA A 131 -25.52 27.93 -12.67
C ALA A 131 -24.98 29.32 -12.33
N SER A 132 -23.74 29.42 -11.85
CA SER A 132 -23.04 30.70 -11.61
C SER A 132 -22.35 31.27 -12.84
N GLY A 133 -22.55 30.65 -14.01
CA GLY A 133 -22.03 31.14 -15.30
C GLY A 133 -20.65 30.59 -15.66
N TYR A 134 -20.15 29.55 -14.96
CA TYR A 134 -18.85 28.95 -15.24
C TYR A 134 -18.97 27.46 -15.49
N THR A 135 -19.07 27.04 -16.75
CA THR A 135 -19.12 25.63 -17.13
C THR A 135 -17.72 25.13 -17.45
N VAL A 136 -17.19 24.27 -16.62
CA VAL A 136 -15.85 23.62 -16.86
C VAL A 136 -15.97 22.68 -18.05
N THR A 137 -15.05 22.81 -19.01
CA THR A 137 -14.97 21.94 -20.20
C THR A 137 -13.71 21.11 -20.22
N LYS A 138 -12.59 21.67 -19.78
CA LYS A 138 -11.28 21.00 -19.80
C LYS A 138 -10.50 21.23 -18.50
N THR A 139 -9.66 20.26 -18.20
CA THR A 139 -8.71 20.34 -17.07
C THR A 139 -7.31 19.98 -17.48
N GLN A 140 -6.33 20.57 -16.76
CA GLN A 140 -4.91 20.25 -16.82
C GLN A 140 -4.42 20.00 -15.40
N VAL A 141 -3.52 19.04 -15.22
CA VAL A 141 -2.94 18.70 -13.92
C VAL A 141 -1.43 18.79 -13.98
N ALA A 142 -0.82 19.44 -13.00
CA ALA A 142 0.61 19.46 -12.80
C ALA A 142 0.98 18.90 -11.41
N THR A 143 2.06 18.13 -11.35
CA THR A 143 2.59 17.55 -10.12
C THR A 143 4.05 17.17 -10.33
N GLN A 144 4.66 16.49 -9.35
CA GLN A 144 5.99 15.90 -9.49
C GLN A 144 5.90 14.40 -9.73
N ALA A 145 6.66 13.90 -10.69
CA ALA A 145 6.72 12.49 -11.05
C ALA A 145 8.11 12.07 -11.52
N TYR A 146 8.37 10.78 -11.47
CA TYR A 146 9.52 10.16 -12.16
C TYR A 146 9.15 9.92 -13.63
N SER A 147 10.19 9.75 -14.48
CA SER A 147 10.01 9.47 -15.91
C SER A 147 10.48 8.09 -16.32
N ALA A 148 11.12 7.33 -15.44
CA ALA A 148 11.62 6.00 -15.77
C ALA A 148 11.60 5.08 -14.53
N ILE A 149 11.46 3.78 -14.81
CA ILE A 149 11.48 2.70 -13.82
C ILE A 149 12.34 1.55 -14.32
N ASN A 150 13.21 1.00 -13.48
CA ASN A 150 13.90 -0.25 -13.76
C ASN A 150 12.97 -1.42 -13.41
N LEU A 151 12.58 -2.21 -14.39
CA LEU A 151 11.59 -3.27 -14.22
C LEU A 151 12.15 -4.52 -13.50
N ALA A 152 13.47 -4.70 -13.50
CA ALA A 152 14.10 -5.80 -12.77
C ALA A 152 14.13 -5.58 -11.26
N SER A 153 14.42 -4.35 -10.83
CA SER A 153 14.44 -3.97 -9.41
C SER A 153 13.11 -3.41 -8.91
N GLY A 154 12.24 -2.96 -9.82
CA GLY A 154 11.05 -2.20 -9.47
C GLY A 154 11.32 -0.77 -8.99
N SER A 155 12.56 -0.30 -9.03
CA SER A 155 12.93 1.04 -8.53
C SER A 155 12.74 2.10 -9.61
N VAL A 156 12.25 3.28 -9.22
CA VAL A 156 12.24 4.46 -10.10
C VAL A 156 13.67 4.92 -10.38
N VAL A 157 13.89 5.50 -11.56
CA VAL A 157 15.22 5.94 -12.03
C VAL A 157 15.30 7.46 -12.01
N GLY A 158 16.38 8.00 -11.47
CA GLY A 158 16.61 9.45 -11.39
C GLY A 158 15.85 10.12 -10.26
N ASN A 159 15.46 11.37 -10.48
CA ASN A 159 14.72 12.18 -9.52
C ASN A 159 13.32 12.52 -10.05
N ALA A 160 12.38 12.76 -9.14
CA ALA A 160 11.10 13.34 -9.50
C ALA A 160 11.31 14.76 -10.05
N THR A 161 10.59 15.08 -11.11
CA THR A 161 10.61 16.41 -11.75
C THR A 161 9.18 16.90 -11.92
N ASP A 162 9.02 18.19 -12.15
CA ASP A 162 7.74 18.78 -12.46
C ASP A 162 7.22 18.25 -13.79
N VAL A 163 6.02 17.70 -13.78
CA VAL A 163 5.32 17.18 -14.95
C VAL A 163 3.95 17.83 -15.08
N THR A 164 3.51 18.00 -16.33
CA THR A 164 2.19 18.56 -16.65
C THR A 164 1.47 17.64 -17.62
N PHE A 165 0.31 17.15 -17.19
CA PHE A 165 -0.64 16.46 -18.06
C PHE A 165 -1.45 17.52 -18.82
N SER A 166 -1.34 17.53 -20.15
CA SER A 166 -1.98 18.54 -20.99
C SER A 166 -3.50 18.58 -20.83
N TYR A 167 -4.11 19.69 -21.21
CA TYR A 167 -5.56 19.86 -21.18
C TYR A 167 -6.29 18.77 -21.93
N ALA A 168 -7.29 18.19 -21.28
CA ALA A 168 -8.28 17.31 -21.87
C ALA A 168 -9.68 17.70 -21.43
N ASP A 169 -10.68 17.24 -22.17
CA ASP A 169 -12.07 17.33 -21.75
C ASP A 169 -12.27 16.60 -20.42
N ILE A 170 -13.15 17.14 -19.56
CA ILE A 170 -13.51 16.43 -18.33
C ILE A 170 -14.18 15.11 -18.68
N PRO A 171 -13.93 14.04 -17.89
CA PRO A 171 -14.55 12.74 -18.12
C PRO A 171 -16.09 12.82 -18.15
N ASP A 172 -16.68 11.87 -18.86
CA ASP A 172 -18.15 11.75 -18.93
C ASP A 172 -18.73 11.47 -17.53
N ALA A 173 -19.90 12.03 -17.25
CA ALA A 173 -20.58 11.86 -15.96
C ALA A 173 -20.99 10.41 -15.65
N SER A 174 -20.97 9.51 -16.64
CA SER A 174 -21.17 8.07 -16.43
C SER A 174 -19.95 7.35 -15.85
N GLU A 175 -18.77 7.98 -15.84
CA GLU A 175 -17.58 7.42 -15.21
C GLU A 175 -17.70 7.54 -13.68
N ALA A 176 -17.69 6.41 -12.99
CA ALA A 176 -17.91 6.34 -11.54
C ALA A 176 -16.69 6.86 -10.78
N PHE A 177 -16.86 7.93 -10.01
CA PHE A 177 -15.81 8.45 -9.14
C PHE A 177 -15.65 7.56 -7.88
N PRO A 178 -14.42 7.23 -7.44
CA PRO A 178 -14.20 6.29 -6.34
C PRO A 178 -14.85 6.68 -5.01
N ALA A 179 -14.89 7.97 -4.68
CA ALA A 179 -15.49 8.44 -3.43
C ALA A 179 -17.04 8.48 -3.44
N GLY A 180 -17.68 8.03 -4.53
CA GLY A 180 -19.12 7.88 -4.62
C GLY A 180 -19.78 8.72 -5.71
N SER A 181 -21.05 8.42 -5.99
CA SER A 181 -21.83 8.98 -7.10
C SER A 181 -22.19 10.46 -6.96
N ALA A 182 -21.94 11.07 -5.80
CA ALA A 182 -22.10 12.52 -5.62
C ALA A 182 -21.03 13.33 -6.36
N TYR A 183 -19.89 12.69 -6.67
CA TYR A 183 -18.73 13.35 -7.29
C TYR A 183 -18.61 12.99 -8.76
N ASN A 184 -18.26 13.99 -9.57
CA ASN A 184 -17.92 13.82 -10.99
C ASN A 184 -16.42 14.01 -11.15
N TYR A 185 -15.79 13.26 -12.05
CA TYR A 185 -14.39 13.46 -12.38
C TYR A 185 -14.16 14.84 -12.98
N LEU A 186 -13.13 15.52 -12.51
CA LEU A 186 -12.46 16.62 -13.21
C LEU A 186 -11.23 16.10 -13.96
N SER A 187 -10.51 15.15 -13.39
CA SER A 187 -9.31 14.55 -14.00
C SER A 187 -8.98 13.19 -13.41
N MET A 188 -8.34 12.33 -14.22
CA MET A 188 -7.66 11.12 -13.81
C MET A 188 -6.28 11.07 -14.46
N ASN A 189 -5.23 10.74 -13.68
CA ASN A 189 -3.86 10.76 -14.22
C ASN A 189 -3.04 9.60 -13.62
N TYR A 190 -2.23 8.95 -14.45
CA TYR A 190 -1.25 7.97 -14.00
C TYR A 190 0.08 8.65 -13.72
N VAL A 191 0.53 8.63 -12.47
CA VAL A 191 1.73 9.33 -12.00
C VAL A 191 2.79 8.30 -11.61
N LEU A 192 3.95 8.31 -12.26
CA LEU A 192 5.04 7.39 -11.90
C LEU A 192 5.69 7.83 -10.59
N VAL A 193 5.58 6.97 -9.59
CA VAL A 193 6.07 7.18 -8.23
C VAL A 193 6.71 5.90 -7.69
N PRO A 194 7.51 5.99 -6.59
CA PRO A 194 8.03 4.81 -5.90
C PRO A 194 6.92 3.91 -5.34
N ASP A 195 7.30 2.72 -4.91
CA ASP A 195 6.42 1.77 -4.24
C ASP A 195 6.15 2.09 -2.76
N TYR A 196 6.84 3.09 -2.21
CA TYR A 196 6.57 3.67 -0.91
C TYR A 196 5.82 5.02 -1.05
N LYS A 197 5.14 5.42 0.01
CA LYS A 197 4.39 6.68 0.03
C LYS A 197 5.31 7.88 -0.12
N THR A 198 5.05 8.70 -1.12
CA THR A 198 5.65 10.01 -1.33
C THR A 198 4.61 11.12 -1.19
N ILE A 199 5.07 12.36 -1.10
CA ILE A 199 4.20 13.53 -1.00
C ILE A 199 4.59 14.48 -2.13
N ALA A 200 3.58 15.00 -2.83
CA ALA A 200 3.76 16.01 -3.89
C ALA A 200 2.67 17.08 -3.79
N ASP A 201 2.95 18.25 -4.32
CA ASP A 201 1.91 19.24 -4.57
C ASP A 201 1.25 18.96 -5.90
N VAL A 202 -0.07 19.14 -5.96
CA VAL A 202 -0.90 18.94 -7.15
C VAL A 202 -1.58 20.25 -7.51
N THR A 203 -1.43 20.67 -8.75
CA THR A 203 -2.14 21.83 -9.28
C THR A 203 -3.15 21.38 -10.33
N LEU A 204 -4.40 21.77 -10.15
CA LEU A 204 -5.48 21.64 -11.10
C LEU A 204 -5.75 22.99 -11.77
N ASP A 205 -5.55 23.07 -13.07
CA ASP A 205 -6.05 24.14 -13.90
C ASP A 205 -7.34 23.68 -14.59
N TYR A 206 -8.40 24.49 -14.53
CA TYR A 206 -9.68 24.18 -15.17
C TYR A 206 -10.18 25.38 -15.95
N THR A 207 -10.82 25.13 -17.10
CA THR A 207 -11.23 26.18 -18.04
C THR A 207 -12.63 25.94 -18.59
N ASN A 208 -13.31 27.03 -18.90
CA ASN A 208 -14.55 27.04 -19.69
C ASN A 208 -14.30 27.31 -21.19
N GLY A 209 -13.03 27.29 -21.63
CA GLY A 209 -12.60 27.63 -22.99
C GLY A 209 -12.22 29.11 -23.17
N THR A 210 -12.63 30.01 -22.30
CA THR A 210 -12.32 31.43 -22.35
C THR A 210 -11.50 31.89 -21.16
N THR A 211 -11.85 31.44 -19.97
CA THR A 211 -11.20 31.77 -18.69
C THR A 211 -10.69 30.50 -18.02
N SER A 212 -9.49 30.56 -17.50
CA SER A 212 -8.90 29.46 -16.71
C SER A 212 -8.78 29.86 -15.25
N MET A 213 -9.01 28.90 -14.38
CA MET A 213 -8.83 29.01 -12.93
C MET A 213 -7.91 27.90 -12.46
N LYS A 214 -7.29 28.12 -11.29
CA LYS A 214 -6.29 27.22 -10.73
C LYS A 214 -6.59 26.90 -9.27
N ARG A 215 -6.39 25.62 -8.89
CA ARG A 215 -6.34 25.17 -7.50
C ARG A 215 -5.07 24.39 -7.23
N THR A 216 -4.48 24.60 -6.06
CA THR A 216 -3.32 23.87 -5.61
C THR A 216 -3.68 23.10 -4.34
N PHE A 217 -3.31 21.82 -4.32
CA PHE A 217 -3.44 20.91 -3.20
C PHE A 217 -2.04 20.54 -2.73
N THR A 218 -1.70 20.89 -1.50
CA THR A 218 -0.37 20.64 -0.94
C THR A 218 -0.31 19.32 -0.20
N SER A 219 0.88 18.72 -0.17
CA SER A 219 1.14 17.51 0.60
C SER A 219 0.24 16.32 0.23
N VAL A 220 -0.05 16.16 -1.07
CA VAL A 220 -0.86 15.06 -1.57
C VAL A 220 -0.06 13.76 -1.53
N PRO A 221 -0.53 12.70 -0.85
CA PRO A 221 0.16 11.43 -0.78
C PRO A 221 -0.02 10.65 -2.09
N LEU A 222 1.07 10.14 -2.63
CA LEU A 222 1.11 9.29 -3.82
C LEU A 222 1.94 8.04 -3.52
N GLN A 223 1.46 6.88 -3.99
CA GLN A 223 2.15 5.60 -3.86
C GLN A 223 1.84 4.72 -5.07
N ARG A 224 2.85 4.02 -5.57
CA ARG A 224 2.66 3.06 -6.67
C ARG A 224 1.57 2.05 -6.34
N ASN A 225 0.77 1.73 -7.36
CA ASN A 225 -0.34 0.78 -7.29
C ASN A 225 -1.45 1.19 -6.31
N TYR A 226 -1.49 2.46 -5.92
CA TYR A 226 -2.54 3.06 -5.09
C TYR A 226 -3.30 4.14 -5.86
N ARG A 227 -4.51 4.42 -5.40
CA ARG A 227 -5.35 5.48 -5.90
C ARG A 227 -5.38 6.61 -4.87
N THR A 228 -5.08 7.83 -5.31
CA THR A 228 -5.26 9.04 -4.50
C THR A 228 -6.44 9.82 -5.06
N ASN A 229 -7.43 10.08 -4.23
CA ASN A 229 -8.64 10.81 -4.58
C ASN A 229 -8.64 12.17 -3.88
N ILE A 230 -8.72 13.25 -4.64
CA ILE A 230 -8.95 14.61 -4.17
C ILE A 230 -10.39 14.96 -4.58
N TYR A 231 -11.25 15.28 -3.61
CA TYR A 231 -12.64 15.54 -3.91
C TYR A 231 -13.29 16.50 -2.91
N GLY A 232 -14.31 17.20 -3.35
CA GLY A 232 -15.08 18.20 -2.61
C GLY A 232 -15.74 19.19 -3.52
N SER A 233 -16.23 20.32 -2.99
CA SER A 233 -16.74 21.45 -3.77
C SER A 233 -15.58 22.29 -4.30
N LEU A 234 -14.95 21.83 -5.39
CA LEU A 234 -13.68 22.39 -5.87
C LEU A 234 -13.82 23.61 -6.75
N LEU A 235 -15.01 23.88 -7.30
CA LEU A 235 -15.24 24.93 -8.30
C LEU A 235 -15.88 26.20 -7.72
N THR A 236 -16.69 26.07 -6.68
CA THR A 236 -17.45 27.18 -6.08
C THR A 236 -17.02 27.54 -4.66
N ASN A 237 -16.47 26.60 -3.91
CA ASN A 237 -16.02 26.82 -2.54
C ASN A 237 -14.50 26.63 -2.44
N SER A 238 -13.85 27.54 -1.71
CA SER A 238 -12.38 27.52 -1.62
C SER A 238 -11.81 26.69 -0.47
N VAL A 239 -12.62 26.15 0.45
CA VAL A 239 -12.12 25.70 1.75
C VAL A 239 -12.26 24.21 2.01
N ASP A 240 -13.32 23.56 1.55
CA ASP A 240 -13.61 22.17 1.90
C ASP A 240 -13.27 21.18 0.78
N PHE A 241 -12.21 20.42 0.98
CA PHE A 241 -11.88 19.28 0.12
C PHE A 241 -11.24 18.14 0.95
N ASN A 242 -11.35 16.92 0.44
CA ASN A 242 -10.77 15.73 1.03
C ASN A 242 -9.63 15.22 0.16
N VAL A 243 -8.58 14.72 0.79
CA VAL A 243 -7.50 13.97 0.13
C VAL A 243 -7.43 12.61 0.78
N VAL A 244 -7.77 11.57 0.02
CA VAL A 244 -7.80 10.19 0.50
C VAL A 244 -6.96 9.32 -0.41
N ILE A 245 -6.03 8.56 0.18
CA ILE A 245 -5.29 7.52 -0.52
C ILE A 245 -5.96 6.17 -0.28
N GLU A 246 -6.31 5.49 -1.35
CA GLU A 246 -6.92 4.16 -1.32
C GLU A 246 -5.93 3.11 -1.82
N PRO A 247 -5.78 1.99 -1.10
CA PRO A 247 -5.00 0.86 -1.58
C PRO A 247 -5.74 0.16 -2.72
N ALA A 248 -5.04 -0.14 -3.76
CA ALA A 248 -5.53 -0.78 -4.97
C ALA A 248 -6.43 0.08 -5.89
N PHE A 249 -6.23 -0.10 -7.19
CA PHE A 249 -6.98 0.55 -8.27
C PHE A 249 -8.40 0.01 -8.48
N ILE A 250 -8.69 -1.12 -7.90
CA ILE A 250 -10.02 -1.75 -7.98
C ILE A 250 -10.59 -1.71 -6.58
N GLY A 251 -11.66 -1.00 -6.38
CA GLY A 251 -12.35 -0.91 -5.10
C GLY A 251 -12.57 -2.31 -4.50
N THR A 252 -12.34 -2.44 -3.19
CA THR A 252 -12.59 -3.58 -2.32
C THR A 252 -11.55 -4.69 -2.24
N LEU A 253 -10.47 -4.71 -2.99
CA LEU A 253 -9.45 -5.74 -2.84
C LEU A 253 -8.19 -5.19 -2.14
N GLY A 254 -8.25 -5.05 -0.84
CA GLY A 254 -7.08 -5.01 0.01
C GLY A 254 -6.29 -6.32 -0.08
N ILE A 255 -5.16 -6.39 0.58
CA ILE A 255 -4.33 -7.59 0.67
C ILE A 255 -5.14 -8.75 1.26
N ALA A 256 -5.17 -9.87 0.56
CA ALA A 256 -6.02 -11.02 0.89
C ALA A 256 -5.24 -12.31 1.16
N THR A 257 -3.93 -12.36 0.90
CA THR A 257 -3.08 -13.54 1.15
C THR A 257 -1.86 -13.19 2.00
N ASP A 258 -1.29 -14.19 2.66
CA ASP A 258 -0.08 -14.04 3.48
C ASP A 258 1.13 -13.61 2.65
N GLU A 259 1.27 -14.12 1.42
CA GLU A 259 2.35 -13.76 0.51
C GLU A 259 2.25 -12.29 0.07
N GLU A 260 1.04 -11.81 -0.26
CA GLU A 260 0.82 -10.41 -0.60
C GLU A 260 1.13 -9.49 0.59
N LEU A 261 0.77 -9.91 1.81
CA LEU A 261 1.07 -9.16 3.01
C LEU A 261 2.58 -9.13 3.30
N ALA A 262 3.26 -10.25 3.16
CA ALA A 262 4.70 -10.33 3.38
C ALA A 262 5.48 -9.47 2.38
N ASP A 263 5.11 -9.52 1.09
CA ASP A 263 5.70 -8.65 0.06
C ASP A 263 5.44 -7.18 0.37
N ALA A 264 4.19 -6.81 0.60
CA ALA A 264 3.82 -5.42 0.89
C ALA A 264 4.51 -4.86 2.14
N ALA A 265 4.60 -5.64 3.21
CA ALA A 265 5.21 -5.25 4.46
C ALA A 265 6.75 -5.24 4.43
N SER A 266 7.38 -5.78 3.39
CA SER A 266 8.84 -5.76 3.22
C SER A 266 9.41 -4.43 2.73
N HIS A 267 8.56 -3.48 2.32
CA HIS A 267 8.96 -2.20 1.73
C HIS A 267 8.79 -1.06 2.72
N HIS A 268 9.85 -0.27 2.94
CA HIS A 268 9.87 0.86 3.88
C HIS A 268 8.78 1.90 3.59
N ASN A 269 8.18 2.43 4.66
CA ASN A 269 7.17 3.50 4.63
C ASN A 269 5.90 3.19 3.83
N ARG A 270 5.66 1.93 3.49
CA ARG A 270 4.50 1.52 2.70
C ARG A 270 3.22 1.56 3.53
N HIS A 271 2.13 2.01 2.91
CA HIS A 271 0.79 1.87 3.46
C HIS A 271 0.15 0.60 2.88
N VAL A 272 -0.22 -0.31 3.75
CA VAL A 272 -0.80 -1.62 3.44
C VAL A 272 -2.24 -1.65 3.93
N GLN A 273 -3.19 -1.92 3.05
CA GLN A 273 -4.60 -2.11 3.40
C GLN A 273 -4.94 -3.59 3.30
N LEU A 274 -5.53 -4.14 4.35
CA LEU A 274 -6.06 -5.50 4.33
C LEU A 274 -7.45 -5.53 3.68
N ALA A 275 -7.77 -6.61 3.00
CA ALA A 275 -9.12 -6.86 2.50
C ALA A 275 -10.10 -7.08 3.67
N ASP A 276 -11.38 -6.94 3.37
CA ASP A 276 -12.45 -7.24 4.33
C ASP A 276 -12.55 -8.75 4.61
N ASN A 277 -12.86 -9.08 5.85
CA ASN A 277 -13.12 -10.46 6.31
C ASN A 277 -11.96 -11.44 6.08
N VAL A 278 -10.72 -10.96 6.04
CA VAL A 278 -9.53 -11.81 5.93
C VAL A 278 -8.94 -12.14 7.29
N GLN A 279 -8.31 -13.30 7.38
CA GLN A 279 -7.44 -13.68 8.48
C GLN A 279 -6.08 -14.05 7.90
N LEU A 280 -5.06 -13.25 8.22
CA LEU A 280 -3.71 -13.37 7.68
C LEU A 280 -2.70 -13.52 8.81
N ALA A 281 -1.61 -14.24 8.54
CA ALA A 281 -0.48 -14.30 9.45
C ALA A 281 0.34 -13.00 9.40
N ILE A 282 0.73 -12.47 10.55
CA ILE A 282 1.66 -11.34 10.61
C ILE A 282 3.01 -11.80 10.03
N PRO A 283 3.61 -11.06 9.06
CA PRO A 283 4.91 -11.38 8.52
C PRO A 283 6.00 -11.34 9.60
N GLU A 284 6.98 -12.22 9.52
CA GLU A 284 8.14 -12.21 10.42
C GLU A 284 8.96 -10.92 10.29
N ASN A 285 9.01 -10.35 9.10
CA ASN A 285 9.76 -9.13 8.80
C ASN A 285 8.81 -8.05 8.29
N ILE A 286 8.72 -6.96 9.03
CA ILE A 286 7.98 -5.76 8.63
C ILE A 286 9.00 -4.62 8.53
N ALA A 287 9.08 -3.96 7.38
CA ALA A 287 10.03 -2.87 7.16
C ALA A 287 9.67 -1.62 7.98
N GLU A 288 10.66 -0.77 8.21
CA GLU A 288 10.51 0.48 8.95
C GLU A 288 9.44 1.37 8.33
N GLY A 289 8.62 2.00 9.18
CA GLY A 289 7.61 2.97 8.79
C GLY A 289 6.38 2.41 8.07
N VAL A 290 6.24 1.09 7.98
CA VAL A 290 5.06 0.46 7.36
C VAL A 290 3.82 0.76 8.19
N VAL A 291 2.71 1.08 7.52
CA VAL A 291 1.39 1.25 8.11
C VAL A 291 0.48 0.14 7.60
N ILE A 292 0.01 -0.73 8.47
CA ILE A 292 -0.96 -1.78 8.14
C ILE A 292 -2.34 -1.35 8.67
N THR A 293 -3.27 -1.14 7.75
CA THR A 293 -4.65 -0.77 8.06
C THR A 293 -5.58 -1.96 7.79
N GLY A 294 -6.44 -2.27 8.75
CA GLY A 294 -7.42 -3.34 8.62
C GLY A 294 -8.57 -3.00 7.66
N GLY A 295 -9.10 -4.01 6.99
CA GLY A 295 -10.43 -3.98 6.39
C GLY A 295 -11.50 -4.34 7.42
N ILE A 296 -12.78 -4.34 7.02
CA ILE A 296 -13.89 -4.74 7.90
C ILE A 296 -13.67 -6.19 8.37
N ASN A 297 -13.68 -6.41 9.68
CA ASN A 297 -13.47 -7.72 10.31
C ASN A 297 -12.14 -8.40 9.95
N SER A 298 -11.13 -7.66 9.48
CA SER A 298 -9.82 -8.23 9.21
C SER A 298 -9.08 -8.60 10.48
N VAL A 299 -8.35 -9.69 10.43
CA VAL A 299 -7.61 -10.27 11.56
C VAL A 299 -6.18 -10.55 11.14
N LEU A 300 -5.23 -10.13 11.96
CA LEU A 300 -3.83 -10.54 11.88
C LEU A 300 -3.53 -11.53 12.99
N THR A 301 -2.99 -12.69 12.66
CA THR A 301 -2.67 -13.74 13.63
C THR A 301 -1.21 -13.73 14.03
N THR A 302 -0.95 -13.83 15.32
CA THR A 302 0.41 -13.98 15.87
C THR A 302 0.49 -15.31 16.62
N PRO A 303 1.39 -16.22 16.25
CA PRO A 303 1.65 -17.38 17.08
C PRO A 303 2.15 -16.94 18.47
N ASN A 304 1.45 -17.36 19.53
CA ASN A 304 1.82 -17.08 20.93
C ASN A 304 2.05 -15.60 21.27
N GLY A 305 1.36 -14.68 20.55
CA GLY A 305 1.50 -13.24 20.78
C GLY A 305 2.83 -12.62 20.35
N ARG A 306 3.66 -13.36 19.63
CA ARG A 306 4.97 -12.85 19.20
C ARG A 306 4.86 -12.01 17.95
N LEU A 307 5.23 -10.75 18.07
CA LEU A 307 5.38 -9.80 16.97
C LEU A 307 6.61 -8.95 17.22
N PHE A 308 7.52 -8.92 16.27
CA PHE A 308 8.75 -8.12 16.30
C PHE A 308 8.75 -7.10 15.16
N PRO A 309 7.91 -6.04 15.25
CA PRO A 309 7.87 -5.03 14.20
C PRO A 309 9.19 -4.25 14.16
N SER A 310 9.50 -3.69 12.99
CA SER A 310 10.58 -2.72 12.84
C SER A 310 10.17 -1.35 13.38
N GLN A 311 11.14 -0.42 13.45
CA GLN A 311 10.93 0.93 13.94
C GLN A 311 9.82 1.65 13.16
N GLY A 312 8.96 2.38 13.85
CA GLY A 312 7.93 3.23 13.27
C GLY A 312 6.75 2.50 12.61
N VAL A 313 6.58 1.20 12.85
CA VAL A 313 5.44 0.44 12.30
C VAL A 313 4.14 0.84 12.98
N THR A 314 3.10 1.04 12.18
CA THR A 314 1.74 1.37 12.66
C THR A 314 0.77 0.26 12.29
N PHE A 315 -0.01 -0.22 13.27
CA PHE A 315 -1.20 -1.04 13.06
C PHE A 315 -2.43 -0.19 13.33
N LYS A 316 -3.37 -0.17 12.40
CA LYS A 316 -4.56 0.67 12.48
C LYS A 316 -5.82 -0.08 12.08
N ASP A 317 -6.91 0.14 12.83
CA ASP A 317 -8.25 -0.41 12.52
C ASP A 317 -8.28 -1.94 12.30
N VAL A 318 -7.45 -2.70 13.01
CA VAL A 318 -7.27 -4.14 12.79
C VAL A 318 -7.43 -4.93 14.08
N THR A 319 -7.87 -6.18 13.98
CA THR A 319 -7.85 -7.11 15.10
C THR A 319 -6.56 -7.94 15.07
N ILE A 320 -5.80 -7.92 16.15
CA ILE A 320 -4.64 -8.80 16.35
C ILE A 320 -5.09 -9.99 17.21
N ALA A 321 -4.90 -11.19 16.69
CA ALA A 321 -5.30 -12.42 17.34
C ALA A 321 -4.10 -13.26 17.75
N ARG A 322 -3.98 -13.56 19.03
CA ARG A 322 -3.05 -14.58 19.55
C ARG A 322 -3.61 -15.96 19.26
N ASP A 323 -2.81 -16.83 18.68
CA ASP A 323 -3.15 -18.23 18.44
C ASP A 323 -2.43 -19.13 19.44
N ASP A 324 -3.16 -19.76 20.34
CA ASP A 324 -2.62 -20.62 21.39
C ASP A 324 -2.59 -22.11 21.00
N SER A 325 -2.81 -22.45 19.73
CA SER A 325 -2.85 -23.86 19.25
C SER A 325 -1.54 -24.63 19.48
N ASN A 326 -0.41 -23.93 19.54
CA ASN A 326 0.94 -24.50 19.76
C ASN A 326 1.47 -24.25 21.20
N GLY A 327 0.58 -23.95 22.13
CA GLY A 327 0.92 -23.58 23.51
C GLY A 327 1.13 -22.08 23.68
N VAL A 328 1.10 -21.63 24.93
CA VAL A 328 1.26 -20.21 25.29
C VAL A 328 2.71 -19.98 25.71
N ASP A 329 3.44 -19.18 24.91
CA ASP A 329 4.81 -18.75 25.23
C ASP A 329 4.79 -17.23 25.47
N ASP A 330 5.36 -16.75 26.58
CA ASP A 330 5.32 -15.38 27.09
C ASP A 330 3.89 -14.82 27.40
N GLY A 331 2.84 -15.44 26.90
CA GLY A 331 1.44 -15.17 27.26
C GLY A 331 0.94 -13.75 26.99
N CYS A 332 1.54 -12.97 26.07
CA CYS A 332 1.07 -11.62 25.73
C CYS A 332 0.37 -11.59 24.37
N TYR A 333 -0.49 -10.59 24.16
CA TYR A 333 -1.09 -10.36 22.83
C TYR A 333 -0.07 -9.89 21.81
N MET A 334 0.90 -9.09 22.27
CA MET A 334 1.92 -8.53 21.40
C MET A 334 3.23 -8.33 22.16
N LYS A 335 4.34 -8.68 21.54
CA LYS A 335 5.69 -8.44 22.01
C LYS A 335 6.38 -7.45 21.08
N ILE A 336 6.77 -6.29 21.59
CA ILE A 336 7.35 -5.18 20.84
C ILE A 336 8.83 -5.06 21.17
N THR A 337 9.69 -5.08 20.16
CA THR A 337 11.15 -4.98 20.30
C THR A 337 11.75 -3.76 19.59
N ALA A 338 10.94 -3.01 18.83
CA ALA A 338 11.36 -1.84 18.06
C ALA A 338 10.68 -0.56 18.54
N ASP A 339 11.35 0.57 18.34
CA ASP A 339 10.92 1.89 18.79
C ASP A 339 9.84 2.50 17.88
N ASN A 340 9.09 3.47 18.40
CA ASN A 340 8.06 4.25 17.69
C ASN A 340 6.93 3.41 17.05
N VAL A 341 6.57 2.28 17.63
CA VAL A 341 5.42 1.48 17.22
C VAL A 341 4.13 2.16 17.64
N VAL A 342 3.14 2.21 16.74
CA VAL A 342 1.83 2.80 16.98
C VAL A 342 0.73 1.74 16.81
N LEU A 343 -0.16 1.64 17.79
CA LEU A 343 -1.39 0.86 17.72
C LEU A 343 -2.56 1.85 17.78
N ASP A 344 -3.32 1.99 16.71
CA ASP A 344 -4.45 2.90 16.59
C ASP A 344 -5.74 2.14 16.28
N ASN A 345 -6.70 2.17 17.20
CA ASN A 345 -7.95 1.40 17.11
C ASN A 345 -7.71 -0.11 16.86
N VAL A 346 -6.67 -0.67 17.50
CA VAL A 346 -6.38 -2.10 17.44
C VAL A 346 -7.21 -2.83 18.47
N LYS A 347 -7.82 -3.96 18.07
CA LYS A 347 -8.50 -4.88 18.96
C LYS A 347 -7.68 -6.13 19.17
N PHE A 348 -7.73 -6.71 20.36
CA PHE A 348 -7.08 -7.98 20.66
C PHE A 348 -8.10 -9.09 20.88
N LYS A 349 -7.78 -10.29 20.43
CA LYS A 349 -8.53 -11.51 20.77
C LYS A 349 -7.60 -12.72 20.87
N VAL A 350 -8.08 -13.80 21.45
CA VAL A 350 -7.44 -15.11 21.44
C VAL A 350 -8.21 -16.04 20.53
N ILE A 351 -7.51 -16.76 19.67
CA ILE A 351 -8.06 -17.85 18.88
C ILE A 351 -7.42 -19.16 19.36
N ASN A 352 -8.15 -20.26 19.28
CA ASN A 352 -7.71 -21.56 19.79
C ASN A 352 -7.14 -21.47 21.23
N PRO A 353 -7.93 -20.94 22.21
CA PRO A 353 -7.42 -20.71 23.56
C PRO A 353 -6.95 -22.03 24.21
N ASP A 354 -5.95 -21.93 25.07
CA ASP A 354 -5.47 -23.07 25.82
C ASP A 354 -6.62 -23.72 26.63
N PRO A 355 -6.85 -25.03 26.50
CA PRO A 355 -8.02 -25.68 27.11
C PRO A 355 -7.97 -25.72 28.64
N VAL A 356 -6.78 -25.51 29.25
CA VAL A 356 -6.60 -25.54 30.72
C VAL A 356 -6.73 -24.14 31.31
N PHE A 357 -6.12 -23.15 30.69
CA PHE A 357 -5.99 -21.81 31.24
C PHE A 357 -6.99 -20.80 30.64
N GLY A 358 -7.60 -21.12 29.51
CA GLY A 358 -8.59 -20.26 28.85
C GLY A 358 -7.99 -19.05 28.12
N PRO A 359 -8.86 -18.14 27.63
CA PRO A 359 -8.44 -17.03 26.75
C PRO A 359 -7.73 -15.88 27.48
N ASN A 360 -7.84 -15.77 28.79
CA ASN A 360 -7.28 -14.65 29.56
C ASN A 360 -5.86 -14.89 30.08
N LEU A 361 -5.28 -16.04 29.73
CA LEU A 361 -3.92 -16.39 30.16
C LEU A 361 -2.89 -15.40 29.63
N GLY A 362 -2.03 -14.89 30.52
CA GLY A 362 -0.91 -14.04 30.19
C GLY A 362 -1.20 -12.54 30.30
N GLY A 363 -0.32 -11.74 29.71
CA GLY A 363 -0.39 -10.28 29.75
C GLY A 363 -0.93 -9.63 28.46
N GLY A 364 -1.01 -8.33 28.47
CA GLY A 364 -1.43 -7.54 27.32
C GLY A 364 -0.31 -7.32 26.31
N ILE A 365 0.37 -6.16 26.39
CA ILE A 365 1.45 -5.76 25.48
C ILE A 365 2.77 -5.79 26.25
N PHE A 366 3.76 -6.51 25.73
CA PHE A 366 5.10 -6.62 26.29
C PHE A 366 6.12 -5.79 25.50
N LEU A 367 6.75 -4.82 26.18
CA LEU A 367 7.85 -4.03 25.66
C LEU A 367 9.17 -4.75 25.99
N ALA A 368 9.71 -5.46 25.02
CA ALA A 368 10.76 -6.47 25.23
C ALA A 368 12.19 -5.96 24.93
N ALA A 369 12.39 -4.65 24.84
CA ALA A 369 13.71 -4.04 24.68
C ALA A 369 13.75 -2.69 25.43
N PRO A 370 14.94 -2.19 25.80
CA PRO A 370 15.08 -0.88 26.43
C PRO A 370 14.86 0.26 25.43
N ASN A 371 14.57 1.46 25.98
CA ASN A 371 14.43 2.71 25.24
C ASN A 371 13.31 2.73 24.18
N LEU A 372 12.26 1.94 24.37
CA LEU A 372 11.14 1.90 23.44
C LEU A 372 10.12 3.01 23.74
N THR A 373 9.61 3.63 22.69
CA THR A 373 8.40 4.45 22.71
C THR A 373 7.29 3.75 21.96
N VAL A 374 6.20 3.46 22.66
CA VAL A 374 5.01 2.83 22.05
C VAL A 374 3.81 3.73 22.25
N THR A 375 3.04 3.97 21.20
CA THR A 375 1.84 4.80 21.24
C THR A 375 0.60 3.93 21.05
N LEU A 376 -0.31 4.00 21.99
CA LEU A 376 -1.62 3.35 21.96
C LEU A 376 -2.69 4.42 21.80
N LYS A 377 -3.57 4.26 20.80
CA LYS A 377 -4.63 5.23 20.51
C LYS A 377 -5.98 4.53 20.30
N ASN A 378 -7.04 5.16 20.81
CA ASN A 378 -8.42 4.79 20.50
C ASN A 378 -8.71 3.30 20.73
N MET A 379 -8.19 2.70 21.79
CA MET A 379 -8.30 1.26 21.99
C MET A 379 -8.55 0.87 23.43
N THR A 380 -9.10 -0.32 23.60
CA THR A 380 -9.27 -0.97 24.89
C THR A 380 -8.28 -2.12 25.03
N ILE A 381 -7.46 -2.11 26.06
CA ILE A 381 -6.66 -3.27 26.44
C ILE A 381 -7.60 -4.24 27.15
N PRO A 382 -7.81 -5.47 26.61
CA PRO A 382 -8.77 -6.39 27.18
C PRO A 382 -8.37 -6.92 28.55
N GLU A 383 -9.32 -7.52 29.26
CA GLU A 383 -9.05 -8.27 30.47
C GLU A 383 -7.98 -9.36 30.26
N ASN A 384 -7.06 -9.47 31.22
CA ASN A 384 -6.02 -10.51 31.21
C ASN A 384 -5.58 -10.87 32.64
N ASP A 385 -4.90 -11.99 32.79
CA ASP A 385 -4.45 -12.54 34.06
C ASP A 385 -3.12 -11.95 34.55
N ASN A 386 -2.59 -10.91 33.92
CA ASN A 386 -1.30 -10.35 34.26
C ASN A 386 -1.34 -8.80 34.21
N TYR A 387 -0.58 -8.18 33.30
CA TYR A 387 -0.48 -6.72 33.14
C TYR A 387 -1.11 -6.28 31.81
N GLY A 388 -1.67 -5.08 31.77
CA GLY A 388 -2.17 -4.51 30.51
C GLY A 388 -1.03 -4.16 29.54
N VAL A 389 -0.05 -3.38 30.01
CA VAL A 389 1.22 -3.11 29.32
C VAL A 389 2.36 -3.31 30.29
N PHE A 390 3.43 -3.98 29.89
CA PHE A 390 4.54 -4.21 30.79
C PHE A 390 5.91 -4.18 30.08
N SER A 391 6.95 -3.84 30.86
CA SER A 391 8.34 -3.84 30.42
C SER A 391 9.24 -4.29 31.52
N TYR A 392 10.21 -5.15 31.21
CA TYR A 392 11.28 -5.57 32.10
C TYR A 392 12.63 -4.94 31.67
N SER A 393 12.56 -3.84 30.93
CA SER A 393 13.73 -3.13 30.42
C SER A 393 13.62 -1.64 30.72
N ASP A 394 14.78 -0.97 30.79
CA ASP A 394 14.89 0.42 31.16
C ASP A 394 14.41 1.41 30.10
N ASN A 395 13.95 2.58 30.55
CA ASN A 395 13.66 3.78 29.76
C ASN A 395 12.55 3.62 28.71
N SER A 396 11.61 2.70 28.90
CA SER A 396 10.47 2.58 28.02
C SER A 396 9.46 3.72 28.27
N THR A 397 8.84 4.20 27.20
CA THR A 397 7.78 5.23 27.23
C THR A 397 6.50 4.65 26.61
N VAL A 398 5.42 4.73 27.34
CA VAL A 398 4.06 4.38 26.86
C VAL A 398 3.26 5.67 26.71
N ILE A 399 2.80 5.96 25.49
CA ILE A 399 1.93 7.09 25.19
C ILE A 399 0.51 6.53 24.99
N LEU A 400 -0.42 7.00 25.80
CA LEU A 400 -1.83 6.65 25.75
C LEU A 400 -2.64 7.86 25.25
N ASP A 401 -3.51 7.64 24.28
CA ASP A 401 -4.43 8.66 23.79
C ASP A 401 -5.80 8.02 23.54
N ASN A 402 -6.77 8.39 24.37
CA ASN A 402 -8.12 7.83 24.34
C ASN A 402 -8.14 6.28 24.48
N CYS A 403 -7.52 5.77 25.56
CA CYS A 403 -7.41 4.34 25.83
C CYS A 403 -8.15 3.95 27.11
N GLU A 404 -8.68 2.73 27.13
CA GLU A 404 -9.27 2.10 28.30
C GLU A 404 -8.53 0.79 28.63
N PHE A 405 -8.50 0.43 29.91
CA PHE A 405 -7.99 -0.84 30.38
C PHE A 405 -9.12 -1.66 30.97
N GLY A 406 -9.29 -2.86 30.49
CA GLY A 406 -10.12 -3.88 31.15
C GLY A 406 -9.49 -4.33 32.47
N PRO A 407 -10.17 -5.16 33.25
CA PRO A 407 -9.62 -5.71 34.48
C PRO A 407 -8.30 -6.46 34.20
N ASN A 408 -7.28 -6.14 34.96
CA ASN A 408 -5.98 -6.81 34.91
C ASN A 408 -5.63 -7.30 36.32
N PHE A 409 -5.09 -8.50 36.42
CA PHE A 409 -4.87 -9.13 37.71
C PHE A 409 -3.90 -8.37 38.60
N TYR A 410 -2.80 -7.86 38.02
CA TYR A 410 -1.81 -7.08 38.75
C TYR A 410 -1.95 -5.57 38.56
N ASN A 411 -1.63 -5.06 37.36
CA ASN A 411 -1.63 -3.62 37.07
C ASN A 411 -1.97 -3.33 35.60
N CYS A 412 -2.50 -2.14 35.33
CA CYS A 412 -2.70 -1.67 33.95
C CYS A 412 -1.37 -1.50 33.23
N ILE A 413 -0.38 -0.88 33.88
CA ILE A 413 0.97 -0.67 33.31
C ILE A 413 2.02 -1.03 34.37
N ASN A 414 3.06 -1.75 33.97
CA ASN A 414 4.13 -2.20 34.85
C ASN A 414 5.52 -2.05 34.21
N PHE A 415 6.43 -1.40 34.95
CA PHE A 415 7.86 -1.29 34.64
C PHE A 415 8.69 -1.99 35.70
N PHE A 416 8.49 -3.27 35.91
CA PHE A 416 9.04 -4.00 37.01
C PHE A 416 9.28 -5.45 36.66
N ASP A 417 10.48 -5.93 36.93
CA ASP A 417 10.79 -7.35 36.81
C ASP A 417 10.26 -8.12 38.04
N GLY A 418 9.18 -8.84 37.86
CA GLY A 418 8.56 -9.63 38.91
C GLY A 418 9.42 -10.74 39.48
N ASN A 419 10.45 -11.19 38.78
CA ASN A 419 11.35 -12.28 39.22
C ASN A 419 12.52 -11.77 40.06
N ASN A 420 13.06 -10.59 39.73
CA ASN A 420 14.22 -10.04 40.40
C ASN A 420 13.91 -8.87 41.36
N ALA A 421 12.64 -8.46 41.43
CA ALA A 421 12.19 -7.32 42.21
C ALA A 421 12.92 -5.99 41.89
N GLU A 422 13.44 -5.87 40.68
CA GLU A 422 14.09 -4.63 40.23
C GLU A 422 13.07 -3.69 39.57
N MET A 423 13.13 -2.41 39.95
CA MET A 423 12.36 -1.35 39.33
C MET A 423 13.09 -0.85 38.08
N HIS A 424 12.42 -0.82 36.95
CA HIS A 424 12.98 -0.28 35.71
C HIS A 424 12.42 1.14 35.48
N PRO A 425 13.27 2.14 35.18
CA PRO A 425 12.76 3.47 34.83
C PRO A 425 11.89 3.41 33.59
N GLY A 426 10.68 3.93 33.72
CA GLY A 426 9.71 4.00 32.63
C GLY A 426 8.87 5.29 32.71
N LYS A 427 8.21 5.65 31.61
CA LYS A 427 7.38 6.84 31.50
C LYS A 427 6.03 6.54 30.90
N VAL A 428 4.99 7.09 31.49
CA VAL A 428 3.64 7.08 30.92
C VAL A 428 3.22 8.51 30.59
N ILE A 429 2.72 8.72 29.37
CA ILE A 429 2.11 9.96 28.93
C ILE A 429 0.67 9.65 28.57
N ALA A 430 -0.29 10.09 29.38
CA ALA A 430 -1.72 9.82 29.14
C ALA A 430 -2.43 11.11 28.72
N LYS A 431 -3.27 10.97 27.67
CA LYS A 431 -4.19 11.99 27.16
C LYS A 431 -5.55 11.38 26.98
N ASN A 432 -6.60 12.04 27.49
CA ASN A 432 -7.99 11.58 27.31
C ASN A 432 -8.24 10.11 27.73
N THR A 433 -7.49 9.61 28.70
CA THR A 433 -7.49 8.21 29.13
C THR A 433 -8.02 8.10 30.55
#